data_9c3f9fc2528a70f325fe13279dabec57
#
_entry.id   9c3f9fc2528a70f325fe13279dabec57
#
_cell.length_a   1.000
_cell.length_b   1.000
_cell.length_c   1.000
_cell.angle_alpha   90.00
_cell.angle_beta   90.00
_cell.angle_gamma   90.00
#
_symmetry.space_group_name_H-M   'P 1'
#
loop_
_entity.id
_entity.type
_entity.pdbx_description
1 polymer ?
#
loop_
_entity_poly.entity_id
_entity_poly.type
_entity_poly.pdbx_seq_one_letter_code
_entity_poly.pdbx_strand_id
1 'polypeptide(L)'
;ILFWRRFIQWIGGMGIIVFYIAILPLLGVGGVQLFKAEVPGPVADKITPRVKETAKFLWIIYVGITLAEMIALRIAGMETFDAICHAFTTMPTGGFSTKNASIAYYNSPMIHYIIILFMFLAGINFSLHFKAINGDIKIYFKDKEFLVYLFIIIFVSLIILLTLSYQTNTFSYVSLRESLFGTIAILTGTGYVLGNYEIWPIFLQMILLVLMFIGGMGGSTTGGMKVIRVLLLVKYAALETRRMLHSRALLPVKIGKQLI
;
A
#
# COMPACT_ATOMS: atom_id res chain seq x y z
N ILE A 1 6.83 -0.48 26.73
CA ILE A 1 7.62 0.19 25.66
C ILE A 1 7.14 -0.27 24.28
N LEU A 2 6.98 -1.59 24.00
CA LEU A 2 6.57 -2.11 22.69
C LEU A 2 5.22 -1.54 22.23
N PHE A 3 4.17 -1.59 23.07
CA PHE A 3 2.86 -1.03 22.76
C PHE A 3 2.94 0.46 22.39
N TRP A 4 3.66 1.25 23.19
CA TRP A 4 3.79 2.69 22.97
C TRP A 4 4.46 3.02 21.63
N ARG A 5 5.52 2.29 21.28
CA ARG A 5 6.18 2.46 19.96
C ARG A 5 5.23 2.14 18.79
N ARG A 6 4.40 1.08 18.91
CA ARG A 6 3.42 0.71 17.87
C ARG A 6 2.31 1.74 17.78
N PHE A 7 1.84 2.22 18.93
CA PHE A 7 0.79 3.25 18.98
C PHE A 7 1.24 4.56 18.34
N ILE A 8 2.46 5.03 18.64
CA ILE A 8 3.02 6.23 18.00
C ILE A 8 3.15 6.03 16.49
N GLN A 9 3.61 4.85 16.04
CA GLN A 9 3.70 4.53 14.62
C GLN A 9 2.32 4.53 13.95
N TRP A 10 1.30 4.00 14.61
CA TRP A 10 -0.07 4.01 14.14
C TRP A 10 -0.61 5.43 13.97
N ILE A 11 -0.37 6.31 14.94
CA ILE A 11 -0.69 7.73 14.83
C ILE A 11 0.10 8.38 13.68
N GLY A 12 1.37 8.00 13.52
CA GLY A 12 2.27 8.53 12.49
C GLY A 12 1.89 8.13 11.05
N GLY A 13 1.12 7.06 10.85
CA GLY A 13 0.70 6.63 9.52
C GLY A 13 -0.16 7.68 8.80
N MET A 14 -1.41 7.38 8.55
CA MET A 14 -2.32 8.35 7.93
C MET A 14 -2.78 9.44 8.91
N GLY A 15 -2.67 9.16 10.22
CA GLY A 15 -3.22 10.00 11.28
C GLY A 15 -2.69 11.41 11.31
N ILE A 16 -1.40 11.60 11.15
CA ILE A 16 -0.78 12.94 11.18
C ILE A 16 -1.24 13.78 9.99
N ILE A 17 -1.23 13.24 8.78
CA ILE A 17 -1.65 13.98 7.57
C ILE A 17 -3.08 14.48 7.73
N VAL A 18 -3.97 13.61 8.19
CA VAL A 18 -5.38 13.92 8.37
C VAL A 18 -5.61 14.88 9.54
N PHE A 19 -4.84 14.72 10.62
CA PHE A 19 -4.89 15.60 11.78
C PHE A 19 -4.44 17.03 11.42
N TYR A 20 -3.36 17.19 10.65
CA TYR A 20 -2.91 18.47 10.14
C TYR A 20 -3.98 19.14 9.28
N ILE A 21 -4.60 18.40 8.36
CA ILE A 21 -5.66 18.90 7.50
C ILE A 21 -6.87 19.38 8.33
N ALA A 22 -7.18 18.71 9.46
CA ALA A 22 -8.27 19.08 10.33
C ALA A 22 -7.96 20.31 11.20
N ILE A 23 -6.72 20.51 11.63
CA ILE A 23 -6.31 21.55 12.58
C ILE A 23 -5.79 22.82 11.89
N LEU A 24 -5.03 22.70 10.79
CA LEU A 24 -4.46 23.85 10.10
C LEU A 24 -5.50 24.91 9.65
N PRO A 25 -6.71 24.56 9.17
CA PRO A 25 -7.74 25.55 8.89
C PRO A 25 -8.20 26.32 10.14
N LEU A 26 -8.13 25.69 11.33
CA LEU A 26 -8.45 26.37 12.62
C LEU A 26 -7.39 27.37 13.03
N LEU A 27 -6.17 27.20 12.55
CA LEU A 27 -5.03 28.11 12.81
C LEU A 27 -4.88 29.19 11.73
N GLY A 28 -5.80 29.28 10.76
CA GLY A 28 -5.76 30.27 9.69
C GLY A 28 -4.65 30.06 8.65
N VAL A 29 -3.94 28.95 8.70
CA VAL A 29 -2.89 28.60 7.73
C VAL A 29 -3.51 27.71 6.64
N GLY A 30 -3.15 27.96 5.37
CA GLY A 30 -3.74 27.28 4.20
C GLY A 30 -3.51 25.76 4.16
N GLY A 31 -4.30 25.01 4.95
CA GLY A 31 -4.22 23.56 5.08
C GLY A 31 -4.35 22.80 3.75
N VAL A 32 -4.99 23.40 2.75
CA VAL A 32 -5.12 22.84 1.38
C VAL A 32 -3.76 22.81 0.66
N GLN A 33 -2.90 23.79 0.88
CA GLN A 33 -1.57 23.83 0.26
C GLN A 33 -0.64 22.77 0.86
N LEU A 34 -0.71 22.56 2.18
CA LEU A 34 0.06 21.52 2.85
C LEU A 34 -0.39 20.11 2.43
N PHE A 35 -1.70 19.89 2.30
CA PHE A 35 -2.25 18.64 1.79
C PHE A 35 -1.73 18.31 0.39
N LYS A 36 -1.67 19.30 -0.50
CA LYS A 36 -1.12 19.13 -1.84
C LYS A 36 0.37 18.80 -1.83
N ALA A 37 1.12 19.24 -0.82
CA ALA A 37 2.54 18.94 -0.68
C ALA A 37 2.78 17.52 -0.14
N GLU A 38 1.93 17.06 0.79
CA GLU A 38 2.06 15.77 1.48
C GLU A 38 1.39 14.61 0.71
N VAL A 39 0.27 14.86 0.01
CA VAL A 39 -0.39 13.84 -0.82
C VAL A 39 0.30 13.76 -2.17
N PRO A 40 1.08 12.71 -2.42
CA PRO A 40 1.79 12.53 -3.67
C PRO A 40 0.83 12.08 -4.78
N GLY A 41 0.44 13.00 -5.63
CA GLY A 41 -0.38 12.70 -6.81
C GLY A 41 -0.74 13.96 -7.59
N PRO A 42 -0.94 13.87 -8.91
CA PRO A 42 -1.29 15.02 -9.75
C PRO A 42 -2.71 15.54 -9.51
N VAL A 43 -3.54 14.79 -8.80
CA VAL A 43 -4.93 15.16 -8.48
C VAL A 43 -5.21 14.84 -7.02
N ALA A 44 -5.46 15.87 -6.21
CA ALA A 44 -6.01 15.67 -4.88
C ALA A 44 -7.51 15.33 -5.02
N ASP A 45 -7.85 14.06 -4.84
CA ASP A 45 -9.26 13.62 -4.81
C ASP A 45 -9.97 14.29 -3.64
N LYS A 46 -10.86 15.22 -3.94
CA LYS A 46 -11.76 15.81 -2.94
C LYS A 46 -12.93 14.88 -2.74
N ILE A 47 -13.05 14.29 -1.57
CA ILE A 47 -14.20 13.45 -1.19
C ILE A 47 -15.39 14.33 -0.82
N THR A 48 -15.13 15.43 -0.13
CA THR A 48 -16.13 16.42 0.27
C THR A 48 -15.62 17.84 0.01
N PRO A 49 -16.52 18.85 -0.14
CA PRO A 49 -16.10 20.23 -0.33
C PRO A 49 -15.35 20.80 0.87
N ARG A 50 -15.53 20.21 2.05
CA ARG A 50 -14.91 20.64 3.30
C ARG A 50 -13.77 19.72 3.69
N VAL A 51 -12.58 20.26 3.78
CA VAL A 51 -11.35 19.53 4.15
C VAL A 51 -11.50 18.79 5.49
N LYS A 52 -12.17 19.41 6.47
CA LYS A 52 -12.43 18.81 7.79
C LYS A 52 -13.28 17.53 7.71
N GLU A 53 -14.30 17.54 6.87
CA GLU A 53 -15.17 16.37 6.69
C GLU A 53 -14.42 15.24 6.00
N THR A 54 -13.62 15.56 4.98
CA THR A 54 -12.73 14.58 4.32
C THR A 54 -11.79 13.93 5.32
N ALA A 55 -11.12 14.74 6.14
CA ALA A 55 -10.22 14.26 7.18
C ALA A 55 -10.92 13.29 8.14
N LYS A 56 -12.12 13.66 8.64
CA LYS A 56 -12.91 12.82 9.53
C LYS A 56 -13.24 11.46 8.91
N PHE A 57 -13.68 11.43 7.65
CA PHE A 57 -14.01 10.19 6.97
C PHE A 57 -12.78 9.28 6.78
N LEU A 58 -11.65 9.85 6.38
CA LEU A 58 -10.39 9.08 6.23
C LEU A 58 -9.94 8.48 7.56
N TRP A 59 -10.09 9.24 8.68
CA TRP A 59 -9.82 8.74 10.03
C TRP A 59 -10.73 7.58 10.41
N ILE A 60 -12.03 7.71 10.18
CA ILE A 60 -13.00 6.65 10.49
C ILE A 60 -12.65 5.36 9.75
N ILE A 61 -12.29 5.45 8.47
CA ILE A 61 -11.90 4.30 7.66
C ILE A 61 -10.61 3.69 8.18
N TYR A 62 -9.59 4.50 8.46
CA TYR A 62 -8.31 4.04 8.98
C TYR A 62 -8.47 3.29 10.31
N VAL A 63 -9.21 3.86 11.26
CA VAL A 63 -9.54 3.22 12.54
C VAL A 63 -10.37 1.95 12.31
N GLY A 64 -11.37 2.03 11.44
CA GLY A 64 -12.26 0.90 11.15
C GLY A 64 -11.50 -0.30 10.58
N ILE A 65 -10.61 -0.08 9.60
CA ILE A 65 -9.78 -1.16 9.02
C ILE A 65 -8.80 -1.70 10.07
N THR A 66 -8.18 -0.83 10.89
CA THR A 66 -7.29 -1.28 11.99
C THR A 66 -8.01 -2.18 12.98
N LEU A 67 -9.23 -1.80 13.40
CA LEU A 67 -10.05 -2.61 14.30
C LEU A 67 -10.47 -3.94 13.66
N ALA A 68 -10.82 -3.91 12.37
CA ALA A 68 -11.17 -5.13 11.63
C ALA A 68 -9.96 -6.10 11.57
N GLU A 69 -8.75 -5.60 11.33
CA GLU A 69 -7.53 -6.40 11.36
C GLU A 69 -7.28 -7.01 12.75
N MET A 70 -7.35 -6.18 13.80
CA MET A 70 -7.17 -6.63 15.18
C MET A 70 -8.12 -7.77 15.54
N ILE A 71 -9.41 -7.63 15.20
CA ILE A 71 -10.44 -8.64 15.44
C ILE A 71 -10.15 -9.90 14.61
N ALA A 72 -9.81 -9.77 13.35
CA ALA A 72 -9.50 -10.89 12.47
C ALA A 72 -8.29 -11.68 12.96
N LEU A 73 -7.20 -11.01 13.36
CA LEU A 73 -6.01 -11.65 13.93
C LEU A 73 -6.32 -12.36 15.25
N ARG A 74 -7.18 -11.76 16.09
CA ARG A 74 -7.61 -12.38 17.34
C ARG A 74 -8.42 -13.65 17.10
N ILE A 75 -9.35 -13.64 16.14
CA ILE A 75 -10.13 -14.80 15.74
C ILE A 75 -9.22 -15.89 15.14
N ALA A 76 -8.17 -15.53 14.41
CA ALA A 76 -7.19 -16.45 13.85
C ALA A 76 -6.28 -17.11 14.91
N GLY A 77 -6.44 -16.78 16.21
CA GLY A 77 -5.71 -17.37 17.31
C GLY A 77 -4.47 -16.59 17.76
N MET A 78 -4.25 -15.37 17.25
CA MET A 78 -3.18 -14.51 17.75
C MET A 78 -3.52 -13.99 19.15
N GLU A 79 -2.51 -13.89 20.02
CA GLU A 79 -2.67 -13.29 21.35
C GLU A 79 -3.15 -11.83 21.23
N THR A 80 -4.02 -11.39 22.14
CA THR A 80 -4.64 -10.07 22.07
C THR A 80 -3.62 -8.93 21.98
N PHE A 81 -2.56 -9.01 22.78
CA PHE A 81 -1.49 -8.00 22.76
C PHE A 81 -0.77 -7.96 21.40
N ASP A 82 -0.43 -9.12 20.87
CA ASP A 82 0.23 -9.24 19.57
C ASP A 82 -0.69 -8.78 18.43
N ALA A 83 -1.99 -9.12 18.48
CA ALA A 83 -2.97 -8.69 17.48
C ALA A 83 -3.10 -7.15 17.42
N ILE A 84 -3.17 -6.49 18.58
CA ILE A 84 -3.20 -5.04 18.66
C ILE A 84 -1.90 -4.44 18.09
N CYS A 85 -0.75 -4.96 18.52
CA CYS A 85 0.55 -4.46 18.07
C CYS A 85 0.75 -4.63 16.57
N HIS A 86 0.35 -5.78 15.99
CA HIS A 86 0.46 -6.00 14.54
C HIS A 86 -0.50 -5.12 13.75
N ALA A 87 -1.76 -4.98 14.16
CA ALA A 87 -2.69 -4.07 13.50
C ALA A 87 -2.18 -2.61 13.51
N PHE A 88 -1.55 -2.18 14.62
CA PHE A 88 -0.95 -0.84 14.74
C PHE A 88 0.30 -0.66 13.88
N THR A 89 0.90 -1.70 13.36
CA THR A 89 2.08 -1.60 12.49
C THR A 89 1.79 -2.01 11.04
N THR A 90 0.75 -2.79 10.77
CA THR A 90 0.32 -3.14 9.42
C THR A 90 -0.32 -1.95 8.73
N MET A 91 -1.30 -1.30 9.38
CA MET A 91 -2.04 -0.21 8.76
C MET A 91 -1.20 1.02 8.41
N PRO A 92 -0.23 1.49 9.22
CA PRO A 92 0.73 2.52 8.81
C PRO A 92 1.87 1.98 7.94
N THR A 93 1.82 0.71 7.52
CA THR A 93 2.85 0.04 6.72
C THR A 93 4.25 0.09 7.35
N GLY A 94 4.32 -0.16 8.65
CA GLY A 94 5.58 -0.06 9.40
C GLY A 94 6.28 -1.37 9.71
N GLY A 95 5.57 -2.51 9.67
CA GLY A 95 6.13 -3.88 9.67
C GLY A 95 6.90 -4.35 10.90
N PHE A 96 6.73 -3.69 12.02
CA PHE A 96 7.41 -4.12 13.24
C PHE A 96 6.60 -5.17 14.00
N SER A 97 7.14 -6.36 14.15
CA SER A 97 6.55 -7.44 14.94
C SER A 97 6.94 -7.35 16.42
N THR A 98 6.16 -7.99 17.28
CA THR A 98 6.49 -8.28 18.68
C THR A 98 7.44 -9.46 18.82
N LYS A 99 7.65 -10.22 17.74
CA LYS A 99 8.51 -11.42 17.68
C LYS A 99 9.72 -11.17 16.79
N ASN A 100 10.88 -11.69 17.19
CA ASN A 100 12.13 -11.51 16.41
C ASN A 100 12.05 -12.15 15.01
N ALA A 101 11.35 -13.28 14.89
CA ALA A 101 11.13 -13.95 13.61
C ALA A 101 10.01 -13.28 12.76
N SER A 102 9.55 -12.09 13.14
CA SER A 102 8.45 -11.39 12.47
C SER A 102 7.18 -12.28 12.37
N ILE A 103 6.51 -12.27 11.23
CA ILE A 103 5.28 -13.07 11.00
C ILE A 103 5.59 -14.56 10.85
N ALA A 104 6.81 -14.92 10.49
CA ALA A 104 7.26 -16.31 10.44
C ALA A 104 7.17 -17.05 11.80
N TYR A 105 7.08 -16.31 12.92
CA TYR A 105 6.84 -16.90 14.22
C TYR A 105 5.48 -17.64 14.32
N TYR A 106 4.48 -17.16 13.61
CA TYR A 106 3.13 -17.71 13.64
C TYR A 106 2.96 -18.79 12.56
N ASN A 107 2.81 -20.06 12.97
CA ASN A 107 2.65 -21.19 12.04
C ASN A 107 1.22 -21.32 11.44
N SER A 108 0.38 -20.28 11.57
CA SER A 108 -0.99 -20.27 11.08
C SER A 108 -1.10 -19.64 9.70
N PRO A 109 -1.47 -20.39 8.65
CA PRO A 109 -1.72 -19.81 7.33
C PRO A 109 -2.79 -18.72 7.34
N MET A 110 -3.79 -18.84 8.23
CA MET A 110 -4.86 -17.87 8.37
C MET A 110 -4.33 -16.50 8.80
N ILE A 111 -3.42 -16.46 9.79
CA ILE A 111 -2.76 -15.21 10.21
C ILE A 111 -2.00 -14.58 9.03
N HIS A 112 -1.27 -15.39 8.26
CA HIS A 112 -0.52 -14.89 7.11
C HIS A 112 -1.43 -14.25 6.06
N TYR A 113 -2.54 -14.90 5.69
CA TYR A 113 -3.48 -14.35 4.70
C TYR A 113 -4.22 -13.10 5.21
N ILE A 114 -4.54 -13.03 6.50
CA ILE A 114 -5.10 -11.81 7.11
C ILE A 114 -4.11 -10.66 6.96
N ILE A 115 -2.86 -10.85 7.33
CA ILE A 115 -1.83 -9.80 7.21
C ILE A 115 -1.61 -9.40 5.75
N ILE A 116 -1.55 -10.37 4.80
CA ILE A 116 -1.50 -10.10 3.36
C ILE A 116 -2.64 -9.17 2.93
N LEU A 117 -3.87 -9.52 3.34
CA LEU A 117 -5.05 -8.74 2.99
C LEU A 117 -4.97 -7.31 3.53
N PHE A 118 -4.59 -7.14 4.80
CA PHE A 118 -4.56 -5.80 5.40
C PHE A 118 -3.38 -4.97 4.92
N MET A 119 -2.20 -5.55 4.64
CA MET A 119 -1.11 -4.87 3.93
C MET A 119 -1.55 -4.39 2.54
N PHE A 120 -2.26 -5.25 1.79
CA PHE A 120 -2.81 -4.88 0.49
C PHE A 120 -3.79 -3.71 0.59
N LEU A 121 -4.73 -3.75 1.55
CA LEU A 121 -5.68 -2.66 1.79
C LEU A 121 -4.97 -1.36 2.20
N ALA A 122 -3.96 -1.43 3.07
CA ALA A 122 -3.17 -0.27 3.47
C ALA A 122 -2.45 0.39 2.28
N GLY A 123 -2.11 -0.39 1.25
CA GLY A 123 -1.50 0.08 0.01
C GLY A 123 -2.44 0.77 -0.96
N ILE A 124 -3.75 0.72 -0.74
CA ILE A 124 -4.77 1.34 -1.61
C ILE A 124 -5.06 2.77 -1.14
N ASN A 125 -5.46 3.62 -2.07
CA ASN A 125 -5.94 4.97 -1.77
C ASN A 125 -7.17 4.94 -0.85
N PHE A 126 -7.08 5.59 0.31
CA PHE A 126 -8.18 5.62 1.28
C PHE A 126 -9.45 6.30 0.77
N SER A 127 -9.34 7.19 -0.22
CA SER A 127 -10.50 7.76 -0.90
C SER A 127 -11.31 6.71 -1.66
N LEU A 128 -10.65 5.68 -2.21
CA LEU A 128 -11.36 4.57 -2.87
C LEU A 128 -12.12 3.71 -1.86
N HIS A 129 -11.53 3.46 -0.68
CA HIS A 129 -12.25 2.76 0.40
C HIS A 129 -13.52 3.52 0.81
N PHE A 130 -13.43 4.85 0.93
CA PHE A 130 -14.60 5.68 1.24
C PHE A 130 -15.71 5.55 0.19
N LYS A 131 -15.36 5.67 -1.09
CA LYS A 131 -16.33 5.53 -2.19
C LYS A 131 -16.94 4.13 -2.24
N ALA A 132 -16.14 3.09 -1.97
CA ALA A 132 -16.60 1.70 -1.95
C ALA A 132 -17.58 1.43 -0.81
N ILE A 133 -17.32 1.94 0.40
CA ILE A 133 -18.21 1.81 1.55
C ILE A 133 -19.56 2.53 1.29
N ASN A 134 -19.56 3.64 0.53
CA ASN A 134 -20.76 4.36 0.14
C ASN A 134 -21.52 3.71 -1.05
N GLY A 135 -21.18 2.48 -1.42
CA GLY A 135 -21.94 1.65 -2.37
C GLY A 135 -21.36 1.51 -3.78
N ASP A 136 -20.27 2.18 -4.14
CA ASP A 136 -19.62 1.99 -5.46
C ASP A 136 -18.36 1.13 -5.38
N ILE A 137 -18.52 -0.18 -5.11
CA ILE A 137 -17.40 -1.13 -5.08
C ILE A 137 -16.69 -1.20 -6.44
N LYS A 138 -17.40 -0.97 -7.55
CA LYS A 138 -16.83 -0.98 -8.89
C LYS A 138 -15.79 0.13 -9.12
N ILE A 139 -15.69 1.09 -8.20
CA ILE A 139 -14.74 2.20 -8.29
C ILE A 139 -13.28 1.70 -8.33
N TYR A 140 -12.95 0.62 -7.62
CA TYR A 140 -11.61 0.04 -7.67
C TYR A 140 -11.22 -0.35 -9.10
N PHE A 141 -12.09 -1.02 -9.83
CA PHE A 141 -11.82 -1.47 -11.20
C PHE A 141 -11.89 -0.36 -12.25
N LYS A 142 -12.47 0.79 -11.91
CA LYS A 142 -12.48 1.99 -12.76
C LYS A 142 -11.20 2.83 -12.59
N ASP A 143 -10.52 2.67 -11.46
CA ASP A 143 -9.31 3.42 -11.15
C ASP A 143 -8.08 2.79 -11.80
N LYS A 144 -7.36 3.57 -12.61
CA LYS A 144 -6.19 3.08 -13.37
C LYS A 144 -4.98 2.82 -12.49
N GLU A 145 -4.82 3.59 -11.42
CA GLU A 145 -3.73 3.38 -10.48
C GLU A 145 -3.92 2.06 -9.73
N PHE A 146 -5.16 1.77 -9.29
CA PHE A 146 -5.50 0.49 -8.66
C PHE A 146 -5.22 -0.70 -9.58
N LEU A 147 -5.60 -0.61 -10.85
CA LEU A 147 -5.34 -1.69 -11.82
C LEU A 147 -3.85 -1.94 -12.02
N VAL A 148 -3.04 -0.88 -12.08
CA VAL A 148 -1.57 -1.02 -12.18
C VAL A 148 -0.99 -1.58 -10.89
N TYR A 149 -1.43 -1.12 -9.72
CA TYR A 149 -1.02 -1.66 -8.42
C TYR A 149 -1.31 -3.16 -8.32
N LEU A 150 -2.53 -3.56 -8.66
CA LEU A 150 -2.95 -4.96 -8.67
C LEU A 150 -2.13 -5.79 -9.69
N PHE A 151 -1.90 -5.24 -10.88
CA PHE A 151 -1.08 -5.90 -11.91
C PHE A 151 0.36 -6.15 -11.43
N ILE A 152 0.99 -5.17 -10.80
CA ILE A 152 2.34 -5.32 -10.24
C ILE A 152 2.38 -6.47 -9.22
N ILE A 153 1.41 -6.51 -8.29
CA ILE A 153 1.33 -7.56 -7.28
C ILE A 153 1.18 -8.94 -7.93
N ILE A 154 0.21 -9.10 -8.83
CA ILE A 154 -0.05 -10.39 -9.48
C ILE A 154 1.16 -10.81 -10.31
N PHE A 155 1.71 -9.91 -11.11
CA PHE A 155 2.81 -10.22 -12.04
C PHE A 155 4.08 -10.63 -11.28
N VAL A 156 4.48 -9.86 -10.26
CA VAL A 156 5.69 -10.16 -9.49
C VAL A 156 5.49 -11.41 -8.62
N SER A 157 4.34 -11.55 -7.96
CA SER A 157 4.05 -12.77 -7.20
C SER A 157 4.07 -14.02 -8.06
N LEU A 158 3.58 -13.92 -9.31
CA LEU A 158 3.62 -15.03 -10.26
C LEU A 158 5.06 -15.39 -10.65
N ILE A 159 5.92 -14.40 -10.93
CA ILE A 159 7.33 -14.65 -11.24
C ILE A 159 8.02 -15.37 -10.07
N ILE A 160 7.82 -14.87 -8.85
CA ILE A 160 8.41 -15.46 -7.64
C ILE A 160 7.90 -16.90 -7.47
N LEU A 161 6.59 -17.11 -7.58
CA LEU A 161 5.97 -18.43 -7.45
C LEU A 161 6.53 -19.43 -8.48
N LEU A 162 6.59 -19.03 -9.75
CA LEU A 162 7.12 -19.90 -10.82
C LEU A 162 8.59 -20.25 -10.59
N THR A 163 9.39 -19.28 -10.18
CA THR A 163 10.82 -19.51 -9.91
C THR A 163 11.02 -20.44 -8.73
N LEU A 164 10.30 -20.23 -7.61
CA LEU A 164 10.38 -21.11 -6.44
C LEU A 164 9.86 -22.52 -6.74
N SER A 165 8.77 -22.62 -7.49
CA SER A 165 8.22 -23.92 -7.90
C SER A 165 9.17 -24.70 -8.85
N TYR A 166 9.87 -24.00 -9.73
CA TYR A 166 10.89 -24.59 -10.58
C TYR A 166 12.07 -25.14 -9.78
N GLN A 167 12.55 -24.40 -8.77
CA GLN A 167 13.64 -24.86 -7.91
C GLN A 167 13.30 -26.09 -7.07
N THR A 168 12.07 -26.15 -6.55
CA THR A 168 11.62 -27.25 -5.69
C THR A 168 11.01 -28.41 -6.48
N ASN A 169 10.90 -28.29 -7.81
CA ASN A 169 10.15 -29.21 -8.68
C ASN A 169 8.73 -29.51 -8.19
N THR A 170 8.14 -28.65 -7.35
CA THR A 170 6.82 -28.87 -6.75
C THR A 170 6.07 -27.56 -6.61
N PHE A 171 4.83 -27.53 -7.07
CA PHE A 171 3.92 -26.43 -6.75
C PHE A 171 3.44 -26.59 -5.31
N SER A 172 3.78 -25.63 -4.45
CA SER A 172 3.40 -25.66 -3.03
C SER A 172 2.51 -24.44 -2.68
N TYR A 173 1.48 -24.68 -1.87
CA TYR A 173 0.71 -23.58 -1.26
C TYR A 173 1.57 -22.68 -0.35
N VAL A 174 2.68 -23.22 0.16
CA VAL A 174 3.66 -22.44 0.93
C VAL A 174 4.33 -21.43 0.00
N SER A 175 4.83 -21.86 -1.17
CA SER A 175 5.46 -20.98 -2.15
C SER A 175 4.50 -19.88 -2.66
N LEU A 176 3.22 -20.22 -2.87
CA LEU A 176 2.20 -19.23 -3.22
C LEU A 176 2.02 -18.17 -2.12
N ARG A 177 1.94 -18.59 -0.88
CA ARG A 177 1.79 -17.69 0.26
C ARG A 177 3.01 -16.81 0.47
N GLU A 178 4.21 -17.37 0.39
CA GLU A 178 5.47 -16.63 0.52
C GLU A 178 5.66 -15.62 -0.61
N SER A 179 5.31 -15.98 -1.84
CA SER A 179 5.41 -15.08 -3.00
C SER A 179 4.47 -13.88 -2.87
N LEU A 180 3.20 -14.11 -2.50
CA LEU A 180 2.23 -13.04 -2.27
C LEU A 180 2.63 -12.16 -1.08
N PHE A 181 3.02 -12.79 0.03
CA PHE A 181 3.43 -12.09 1.23
C PHE A 181 4.64 -11.20 0.97
N GLY A 182 5.71 -11.75 0.40
CA GLY A 182 6.94 -11.03 0.10
C GLY A 182 6.70 -9.87 -0.87
N THR A 183 5.96 -10.12 -1.94
CA THR A 183 5.63 -9.06 -2.92
C THR A 183 4.88 -7.92 -2.27
N ILE A 184 3.82 -8.19 -1.51
CA ILE A 184 2.98 -7.15 -0.91
C ILE A 184 3.73 -6.44 0.22
N ALA A 185 4.45 -7.18 1.09
CA ALA A 185 5.23 -6.60 2.17
C ALA A 185 6.29 -5.62 1.68
N ILE A 186 6.97 -5.94 0.58
CA ILE A 186 8.02 -5.08 -0.01
C ILE A 186 7.39 -3.91 -0.78
N LEU A 187 6.40 -4.19 -1.65
CA LEU A 187 5.76 -3.14 -2.46
C LEU A 187 5.05 -2.08 -1.60
N THR A 188 4.41 -2.48 -0.52
CA THR A 188 3.78 -1.52 0.41
C THR A 188 4.78 -0.84 1.33
N GLY A 189 6.04 -1.32 1.37
CA GLY A 189 7.04 -0.87 2.31
C GLY A 189 6.76 -1.29 3.76
N THR A 190 5.82 -2.22 3.98
CA THR A 190 5.53 -2.74 5.33
C THR A 190 6.74 -3.50 5.87
N GLY A 191 7.37 -4.36 5.08
CA GLY A 191 8.62 -5.00 5.45
C GLY A 191 8.50 -6.12 6.50
N TYR A 192 7.31 -6.71 6.67
CA TYR A 192 7.20 -7.97 7.42
C TYR A 192 7.91 -9.11 6.71
N VAL A 193 8.41 -10.08 7.49
CA VAL A 193 9.12 -11.26 7.00
C VAL A 193 8.32 -12.51 7.31
N LEU A 194 8.09 -13.35 6.28
CA LEU A 194 7.47 -14.65 6.41
C LEU A 194 8.43 -15.78 6.04
N GLY A 195 9.20 -15.62 4.96
CA GLY A 195 10.20 -16.57 4.49
C GLY A 195 11.61 -16.03 4.61
N ASN A 196 12.60 -16.87 4.39
CA ASN A 196 13.99 -16.44 4.31
C ASN A 196 14.33 -16.02 2.88
N TYR A 197 14.28 -14.71 2.60
CA TYR A 197 14.56 -14.15 1.28
C TYR A 197 16.03 -14.23 0.87
N GLU A 198 16.95 -14.47 1.83
CA GLU A 198 18.38 -14.59 1.56
C GLU A 198 18.73 -15.85 0.76
N ILE A 199 17.94 -16.91 0.94
CA ILE A 199 18.11 -18.18 0.21
C ILE A 199 17.47 -18.18 -1.19
N TRP A 200 16.71 -17.13 -1.52
CA TRP A 200 16.10 -17.03 -2.83
C TRP A 200 17.14 -16.76 -3.92
N PRO A 201 16.88 -17.17 -5.17
CA PRO A 201 17.77 -16.83 -6.29
C PRO A 201 18.08 -15.34 -6.35
N ILE A 202 19.30 -14.99 -6.71
CA ILE A 202 19.75 -13.60 -6.87
C ILE A 202 18.80 -12.80 -7.77
N PHE A 203 18.27 -13.43 -8.82
CA PHE A 203 17.28 -12.82 -9.71
C PHE A 203 16.03 -12.32 -8.93
N LEU A 204 15.48 -13.13 -8.02
CA LEU A 204 14.33 -12.72 -7.20
C LEU A 204 14.69 -11.62 -6.20
N GLN A 205 15.89 -11.69 -5.62
CA GLN A 205 16.38 -10.63 -4.72
C GLN A 205 16.49 -9.28 -5.47
N MET A 206 16.94 -9.29 -6.74
CA MET A 206 16.99 -8.10 -7.58
C MET A 206 15.59 -7.56 -7.90
N ILE A 207 14.61 -8.43 -8.14
CA ILE A 207 13.19 -8.00 -8.31
C ILE A 207 12.68 -7.33 -7.05
N LEU A 208 12.91 -7.92 -5.87
CA LEU A 208 12.51 -7.32 -4.60
C LEU A 208 13.21 -5.97 -4.37
N LEU A 209 14.49 -5.84 -4.71
CA LEU A 209 15.21 -4.58 -4.64
C LEU A 209 14.55 -3.50 -5.52
N VAL A 210 14.16 -3.83 -6.74
CA VAL A 210 13.44 -2.89 -7.62
C VAL A 210 12.08 -2.52 -7.02
N LEU A 211 11.36 -3.48 -6.43
CA LEU A 211 10.09 -3.22 -5.78
C LEU A 211 10.20 -2.26 -4.58
N MET A 212 11.33 -2.25 -3.86
CA MET A 212 11.54 -1.34 -2.72
C MET A 212 11.46 0.15 -3.12
N PHE A 213 11.77 0.48 -4.38
CA PHE A 213 11.63 1.85 -4.87
C PHE A 213 10.18 2.23 -5.20
N ILE A 214 9.33 1.23 -5.47
CA ILE A 214 7.93 1.42 -5.82
C ILE A 214 7.12 1.30 -4.53
N GLY A 215 6.25 2.26 -4.26
CA GLY A 215 5.32 2.23 -3.14
C GLY A 215 3.93 1.80 -3.59
N GLY A 216 2.95 1.90 -2.68
CA GLY A 216 1.53 1.72 -3.03
C GLY A 216 0.94 2.92 -3.77
N MET A 217 -0.38 3.01 -3.74
CA MET A 217 -1.13 4.07 -4.43
C MET A 217 -0.95 5.45 -3.77
N GLY A 218 -1.14 6.51 -4.53
CA GLY A 218 -1.27 7.86 -3.98
C GLY A 218 -2.46 7.94 -3.01
N GLY A 219 -2.26 8.60 -1.85
CA GLY A 219 -3.30 8.63 -0.80
C GLY A 219 -3.45 7.35 0.01
N SER A 220 -2.45 6.45 -0.02
CA SER A 220 -2.26 5.32 0.89
C SER A 220 -1.24 5.65 1.98
N THR A 221 -1.13 4.79 2.99
CA THR A 221 -0.14 4.94 4.07
C THR A 221 1.28 4.52 3.67
N THR A 222 1.47 3.92 2.50
CA THR A 222 2.75 3.38 2.03
C THR A 222 3.82 4.45 1.82
N GLY A 223 5.08 4.10 2.02
CA GLY A 223 6.23 4.88 1.62
C GLY A 223 6.57 4.75 0.12
N GLY A 224 7.78 5.11 -0.26
CA GLY A 224 8.31 4.94 -1.60
C GLY A 224 7.70 5.84 -2.68
N MET A 225 8.11 5.62 -3.93
CA MET A 225 7.58 6.33 -5.09
C MET A 225 6.22 5.74 -5.48
N LYS A 226 5.15 6.52 -5.32
CA LYS A 226 3.78 6.07 -5.56
C LYS A 226 3.57 5.52 -6.97
N VAL A 227 2.73 4.49 -7.11
CA VAL A 227 2.40 3.84 -8.39
C VAL A 227 2.02 4.86 -9.46
N ILE A 228 1.25 5.89 -9.11
CA ILE A 228 0.87 6.96 -10.04
C ILE A 228 2.08 7.68 -10.64
N ARG A 229 3.14 7.91 -9.84
CA ARG A 229 4.36 8.57 -10.33
C ARG A 229 5.14 7.65 -11.26
N VAL A 230 5.25 6.36 -10.93
CA VAL A 230 5.87 5.35 -11.81
C VAL A 230 5.12 5.28 -13.14
N LEU A 231 3.78 5.24 -13.09
CA LEU A 231 2.93 5.23 -14.28
C LEU A 231 3.15 6.48 -15.15
N LEU A 232 3.28 7.66 -14.52
CA LEU A 232 3.57 8.91 -15.21
C LEU A 232 4.95 8.90 -15.88
N LEU A 233 5.97 8.43 -15.15
CA LEU A 233 7.34 8.34 -15.70
C LEU A 233 7.40 7.43 -16.93
N VAL A 234 6.79 6.25 -16.86
CA VAL A 234 6.75 5.31 -17.99
C VAL A 234 6.00 5.91 -19.18
N LYS A 235 4.88 6.60 -18.94
CA LYS A 235 4.13 7.27 -20.01
C LYS A 235 4.91 8.43 -20.62
N TYR A 236 5.58 9.21 -19.78
CA TYR A 236 6.39 10.33 -20.25
C TYR A 236 7.58 9.83 -21.10
N ALA A 237 8.28 8.79 -20.63
CA ALA A 237 9.36 8.18 -21.40
C ALA A 237 8.87 7.65 -22.77
N ALA A 238 7.74 6.93 -22.79
CA ALA A 238 7.14 6.48 -24.04
C ALA A 238 6.70 7.62 -24.95
N LEU A 239 6.24 8.74 -24.38
CA LEU A 239 5.86 9.93 -25.16
C LEU A 239 7.09 10.61 -25.76
N GLU A 240 8.17 10.79 -24.99
CA GLU A 240 9.41 11.38 -25.49
C GLU A 240 10.03 10.53 -26.60
N THR A 241 10.01 9.22 -26.47
CA THR A 241 10.44 8.32 -27.55
C THR A 241 9.62 8.54 -28.84
N ARG A 242 8.30 8.72 -28.70
CA ARG A 242 7.41 9.02 -29.84
C ARG A 242 7.68 10.42 -30.44
N ARG A 243 7.97 11.42 -29.59
CA ARG A 243 8.34 12.77 -30.04
C ARG A 243 9.65 12.79 -30.82
N MET A 244 10.64 11.97 -30.41
CA MET A 244 11.88 11.83 -31.18
C MET A 244 11.63 11.27 -32.59
N LEU A 245 10.67 10.36 -32.73
CA LEU A 245 10.29 9.80 -34.05
C LEU A 245 9.41 10.73 -34.87
N HIS A 246 8.60 11.58 -34.20
CA HIS A 246 7.63 12.47 -34.82
C HIS A 246 7.73 13.88 -34.23
N SER A 247 8.77 14.63 -34.59
CA SER A 247 9.14 15.93 -33.98
C SER A 247 8.08 17.03 -34.07
N ARG A 248 7.11 16.92 -35.00
CA ARG A 248 6.01 17.90 -35.19
C ARG A 248 4.71 17.53 -34.51
N ALA A 249 4.62 16.37 -33.83
CA ALA A 249 3.39 15.92 -33.20
C ALA A 249 3.21 16.56 -31.81
N LEU A 250 2.11 17.28 -31.59
CA LEU A 250 1.67 17.74 -30.27
C LEU A 250 0.98 16.56 -29.56
N LEU A 251 1.76 15.84 -28.75
CA LEU A 251 1.27 14.67 -28.01
C LEU A 251 1.09 15.02 -26.52
N PRO A 252 -0.13 15.22 -26.03
CA PRO A 252 -0.38 15.51 -24.63
C PRO A 252 -0.28 14.25 -23.76
N VAL A 253 0.24 14.37 -22.54
CA VAL A 253 0.22 13.31 -21.54
C VAL A 253 -1.18 13.19 -20.94
N LYS A 254 -1.78 11.99 -20.98
CA LYS A 254 -3.12 11.72 -20.42
C LYS A 254 -3.06 10.61 -19.37
N ILE A 255 -3.71 10.81 -18.22
CA ILE A 255 -4.08 9.75 -17.29
C ILE A 255 -5.61 9.64 -17.30
N GLY A 256 -6.13 8.53 -17.83
CA GLY A 256 -7.56 8.39 -18.05
C GLY A 256 -8.09 9.41 -19.04
N LYS A 257 -9.09 10.19 -18.59
CA LYS A 257 -9.68 11.29 -19.38
C LYS A 257 -9.03 12.66 -19.08
N GLN A 258 -8.09 12.73 -18.16
CA GLN A 258 -7.45 13.98 -17.73
C GLN A 258 -6.15 14.22 -18.50
N LEU A 259 -5.99 15.46 -18.98
CA LEU A 259 -4.76 16.02 -19.52
C LEU A 259 -3.88 16.45 -18.33
N ILE A 260 -2.59 16.13 -18.37
CA ILE A 260 -1.61 16.55 -17.38
C ILE A 260 -0.60 17.46 -18.05
#